data_3f3c49cdfaa438eeac9c4de55ce6c344
#
_entry.id   3f3c49cdfaa438eeac9c4de55ce6c344
#
_cell.length_a   1.000
_cell.length_b   1.000
_cell.length_c   1.000
_cell.angle_alpha   90.00
_cell.angle_beta   90.00
_cell.angle_gamma   90.00
#
_symmetry.space_group_name_H-M   'P 1'
#
loop_
_entity.id
_entity.type
_entity.pdbx_description
1 polymer ?
#
loop_
_entity_poly.entity_id
_entity_poly.type
_entity_poly.pdbx_seq_one_letter_code
_entity_poly.pdbx_strand_id
1 'polypeptide(L)'
;MTSSGRVTVGQPAPAFKCTAVVDGRFKECTLSAYTEANHWVCLVFFPKAWSFVCPTEVKSFSARLEEFLYSRSCAVVFCSTDSEHCLKAWNATSDMEGGLGGVHIPLLSDCNHQISKDYGVLIEEQGVAQRALFIIDPKGMVRAITVNDADVGRSVDETQRVLDALVFKDEFGEGCPVDWKKGDKGISTETKMEGKLELKKSWSEWARPKMIRTWSGASQRSMASVMSMPNASARSMALEMASPTSDGSPSWRAAQSSGNQSPLISPTSVGNGVNQMEDAMLQQRMANITAAIENHSVGVAS
;
A
#
# COMPACT_ATOMS: atom_id res chain seq x y z
N MET A 1 10.56 9.11 -29.87
CA MET A 1 9.14 9.31 -29.55
C MET A 1 8.68 8.07 -28.80
N THR A 2 8.79 8.07 -27.49
CA THR A 2 8.28 6.99 -26.65
C THR A 2 6.77 7.14 -26.56
N SER A 3 6.07 6.11 -27.00
CA SER A 3 4.63 5.99 -26.83
C SER A 3 4.29 6.30 -25.37
N SER A 4 3.40 7.29 -25.17
CA SER A 4 2.77 7.58 -23.89
C SER A 4 1.89 6.39 -23.46
N GLY A 5 2.51 5.23 -23.29
CA GLY A 5 1.89 4.00 -22.84
C GLY A 5 1.94 3.94 -21.33
N ARG A 6 0.81 3.66 -20.71
CA ARG A 6 0.70 3.38 -19.26
C ARG A 6 1.69 2.29 -18.90
N VAL A 7 2.51 2.51 -17.86
CA VAL A 7 3.43 1.49 -17.34
C VAL A 7 2.64 0.25 -16.91
N THR A 8 3.13 -0.92 -17.30
CA THR A 8 2.49 -2.21 -16.99
C THR A 8 3.47 -3.16 -16.32
N VAL A 9 2.94 -4.16 -15.62
CA VAL A 9 3.74 -5.22 -15.01
C VAL A 9 4.52 -5.98 -16.08
N GLY A 10 5.80 -6.28 -15.80
CA GLY A 10 6.70 -6.96 -16.73
C GLY A 10 7.42 -6.02 -17.72
N GLN A 11 7.20 -4.71 -17.64
CA GLN A 11 7.92 -3.71 -18.42
C GLN A 11 9.04 -3.07 -17.58
N PRO A 12 10.10 -2.53 -18.22
CA PRO A 12 11.07 -1.70 -17.52
C PRO A 12 10.39 -0.49 -16.88
N ALA A 13 10.77 -0.21 -15.64
CA ALA A 13 10.33 0.99 -14.94
C ALA A 13 10.97 2.23 -15.60
N PRO A 14 10.20 3.31 -15.83
CA PRO A 14 10.77 4.57 -16.30
C PRO A 14 11.85 5.06 -15.34
N ALA A 15 13.01 5.40 -15.89
CA ALA A 15 14.07 5.99 -15.10
C ALA A 15 13.67 7.38 -14.61
N PHE A 16 14.05 7.72 -13.39
CA PHE A 16 13.84 9.05 -12.86
C PHE A 16 15.12 9.62 -12.24
N LYS A 17 15.21 10.92 -12.26
CA LYS A 17 16.22 11.72 -11.58
C LYS A 17 15.54 12.99 -11.07
N CYS A 18 15.53 13.17 -9.76
CA CYS A 18 14.89 14.34 -9.15
C CYS A 18 15.55 14.70 -7.82
N THR A 19 15.21 15.89 -7.30
CA THR A 19 15.56 16.28 -5.92
C THR A 19 14.60 15.58 -4.95
N ALA A 20 15.17 15.02 -3.89
CA ALA A 20 14.43 14.41 -2.80
C ALA A 20 14.80 15.06 -1.47
N VAL A 21 13.89 15.00 -0.51
CA VAL A 21 14.14 15.28 0.90
C VAL A 21 14.48 13.97 1.60
N VAL A 22 15.72 13.87 2.06
CA VAL A 22 16.22 12.70 2.79
C VAL A 22 16.84 13.21 4.10
N ASP A 23 16.34 12.76 5.23
CA ASP A 23 16.77 13.22 6.57
C ASP A 23 16.80 14.75 6.71
N GLY A 24 15.77 15.40 6.19
CA GLY A 24 15.63 16.85 6.22
C GLY A 24 16.60 17.62 5.30
N ARG A 25 17.36 16.95 4.46
CA ARG A 25 18.30 17.53 3.49
C ARG A 25 17.87 17.26 2.07
N PHE A 26 18.22 18.16 1.16
CA PHE A 26 18.03 17.94 -0.26
C PHE A 26 19.14 17.03 -0.79
N LYS A 27 18.75 15.96 -1.47
CA LYS A 27 19.67 15.05 -2.16
C LYS A 27 19.12 14.74 -3.55
N GLU A 28 20.02 14.46 -4.48
CA GLU A 28 19.62 13.91 -5.77
C GLU A 28 19.24 12.44 -5.59
N CYS A 29 18.15 12.03 -6.21
CA CYS A 29 17.63 10.67 -6.14
C CYS A 29 17.37 10.15 -7.56
N THR A 30 17.90 8.95 -7.86
CA THR A 30 17.71 8.26 -9.14
C THR A 30 17.24 6.84 -8.91
N LEU A 31 16.47 6.28 -9.84
CA LEU A 31 16.08 4.87 -9.78
C LEU A 31 17.32 3.95 -9.85
N SER A 32 18.30 4.31 -10.70
CA SER A 32 19.50 3.51 -10.90
C SER A 32 20.32 3.32 -9.63
N ALA A 33 20.36 4.32 -8.73
CA ALA A 33 21.09 4.20 -7.48
C ALA A 33 20.59 3.06 -6.59
N TYR A 34 19.30 2.75 -6.64
CA TYR A 34 18.72 1.63 -5.90
C TYR A 34 18.94 0.30 -6.62
N THR A 35 18.71 0.26 -7.93
CA THR A 35 18.83 -0.99 -8.71
C THR A 35 20.29 -1.46 -8.82
N GLU A 36 21.24 -0.55 -8.99
CA GLU A 36 22.69 -0.86 -8.97
C GLU A 36 23.17 -1.36 -7.61
N ALA A 37 22.54 -0.89 -6.53
CA ALA A 37 22.75 -1.41 -5.18
C ALA A 37 22.01 -2.74 -4.91
N ASN A 38 21.39 -3.34 -5.93
CA ASN A 38 20.61 -4.58 -5.87
C ASN A 38 19.43 -4.53 -4.89
N HIS A 39 18.79 -3.38 -4.78
CA HIS A 39 17.58 -3.21 -3.96
C HIS A 39 16.31 -3.29 -4.80
N TRP A 40 15.27 -3.89 -4.22
CA TRP A 40 13.90 -3.67 -4.64
C TRP A 40 13.51 -2.22 -4.35
N VAL A 41 12.60 -1.67 -5.13
CA VAL A 41 12.09 -0.32 -4.91
C VAL A 41 10.57 -0.35 -4.80
N CYS A 42 10.05 0.16 -3.70
CA CYS A 42 8.63 0.47 -3.53
C CYS A 42 8.45 1.97 -3.78
N LEU A 43 8.07 2.34 -5.00
CA LEU A 43 7.82 3.72 -5.40
C LEU A 43 6.35 4.05 -5.15
N VAL A 44 6.09 4.99 -4.24
CA VAL A 44 4.78 5.30 -3.69
C VAL A 44 4.39 6.71 -4.08
N PHE A 45 3.56 6.84 -5.11
CA PHE A 45 2.99 8.14 -5.48
C PHE A 45 1.85 8.51 -4.54
N PHE A 46 1.76 9.78 -4.16
CA PHE A 46 0.66 10.32 -3.38
C PHE A 46 0.25 11.69 -3.93
N PRO A 47 -1.04 12.08 -3.78
CA PRO A 47 -1.56 13.29 -4.42
C PRO A 47 -0.90 14.57 -3.93
N LYS A 48 -0.83 14.79 -2.61
CA LYS A 48 -0.44 16.11 -2.08
C LYS A 48 0.06 16.03 -0.64
N ALA A 49 1.13 16.74 -0.33
CA ALA A 49 1.51 17.05 1.04
C ALA A 49 0.42 17.86 1.76
N TRP A 50 0.42 17.87 3.08
CA TRP A 50 -0.52 18.60 3.94
C TRP A 50 -2.00 18.19 3.74
N SER A 51 -2.26 16.98 3.20
CA SER A 51 -3.59 16.39 3.09
C SER A 51 -3.89 15.46 4.27
N PHE A 52 -5.06 14.80 4.26
CA PHE A 52 -5.50 14.00 5.42
C PHE A 52 -5.04 12.54 5.35
N VAL A 53 -5.13 11.89 4.20
CA VAL A 53 -4.77 10.47 4.03
C VAL A 53 -3.27 10.28 3.83
N CYS A 54 -2.61 11.17 3.07
CA CYS A 54 -1.20 11.02 2.71
C CYS A 54 -0.25 10.92 3.91
N PRO A 55 -0.38 11.75 4.98
CA PRO A 55 0.50 11.62 6.14
C PRO A 55 0.34 10.29 6.87
N THR A 56 -0.86 9.71 6.87
CA THR A 56 -1.09 8.40 7.51
C THR A 56 -0.32 7.28 6.81
N GLU A 57 -0.25 7.33 5.47
CA GLU A 57 0.53 6.37 4.70
C GLU A 57 2.03 6.53 4.93
N VAL A 58 2.55 7.76 4.76
CA VAL A 58 3.99 8.03 4.94
C VAL A 58 4.46 7.59 6.32
N LYS A 59 3.71 7.90 7.37
CA LYS A 59 4.02 7.49 8.75
C LYS A 59 3.95 5.97 8.93
N SER A 60 2.92 5.31 8.39
CA SER A 60 2.77 3.86 8.49
C SER A 60 3.91 3.10 7.81
N PHE A 61 4.31 3.56 6.61
CA PHE A 61 5.48 2.99 5.93
C PHE A 61 6.78 3.33 6.67
N SER A 62 6.92 4.54 7.23
CA SER A 62 8.09 4.94 8.00
C SER A 62 8.26 4.11 9.27
N ALA A 63 7.18 3.85 9.99
CA ALA A 63 7.20 3.00 11.19
C ALA A 63 7.68 1.56 10.92
N ARG A 64 7.55 1.10 9.68
CA ARG A 64 7.93 -0.25 9.26
C ARG A 64 9.07 -0.27 8.23
N LEU A 65 9.80 0.83 8.12
CA LEU A 65 10.87 0.99 7.12
C LEU A 65 11.96 -0.07 7.26
N GLU A 66 12.31 -0.45 8.49
CA GLU A 66 13.30 -1.48 8.77
C GLU A 66 12.91 -2.86 8.20
N GLU A 67 11.63 -3.21 8.26
CA GLU A 67 11.13 -4.47 7.71
C GLU A 67 11.29 -4.53 6.18
N PHE A 68 11.18 -3.40 5.49
CA PHE A 68 11.46 -3.32 4.06
C PHE A 68 12.96 -3.39 3.78
N LEU A 69 13.76 -2.59 4.47
CA LEU A 69 15.19 -2.46 4.18
C LEU A 69 15.97 -3.72 4.55
N TYR A 70 15.81 -4.21 5.78
CA TYR A 70 16.67 -5.29 6.28
C TYR A 70 16.14 -6.68 5.97
N SER A 71 14.83 -6.87 6.02
CA SER A 71 14.26 -8.20 5.80
C SER A 71 14.04 -8.51 4.32
N ARG A 72 13.98 -7.48 3.46
CA ARG A 72 13.56 -7.62 2.04
C ARG A 72 14.48 -6.91 1.06
N SER A 73 15.51 -6.22 1.53
CA SER A 73 16.40 -5.39 0.69
C SER A 73 15.60 -4.45 -0.23
N CYS A 74 14.55 -3.82 0.32
CA CYS A 74 13.63 -2.97 -0.42
C CYS A 74 13.68 -1.53 0.07
N ALA A 75 14.00 -0.60 -0.81
CA ALA A 75 13.89 0.81 -0.55
C ALA A 75 12.43 1.28 -0.75
N VAL A 76 11.91 2.04 0.21
CA VAL A 76 10.60 2.69 0.08
C VAL A 76 10.84 4.16 -0.19
N VAL A 77 10.27 4.69 -1.27
CA VAL A 77 10.39 6.09 -1.66
C VAL A 77 9.02 6.66 -1.98
N PHE A 78 8.73 7.85 -1.48
CA PHE A 78 7.47 8.54 -1.74
C PHE A 78 7.68 9.64 -2.76
N CYS A 79 6.72 9.85 -3.66
CA CYS A 79 6.79 10.81 -4.74
C CYS A 79 5.49 11.60 -4.86
N SER A 80 5.59 12.92 -4.95
CA SER A 80 4.47 13.80 -5.26
C SER A 80 4.89 14.94 -6.18
N THR A 81 3.92 15.65 -6.72
CA THR A 81 4.14 16.86 -7.54
C THR A 81 4.47 18.10 -6.70
N ASP A 82 4.55 17.99 -5.38
CA ASP A 82 4.96 19.08 -4.50
C ASP A 82 6.44 19.43 -4.69
N SER A 83 6.81 20.69 -4.43
CA SER A 83 8.20 21.10 -4.46
C SER A 83 8.99 20.50 -3.29
N GLU A 84 10.30 20.37 -3.46
CA GLU A 84 11.22 19.90 -2.41
C GLU A 84 11.16 20.78 -1.16
N HIS A 85 10.91 22.08 -1.31
CA HIS A 85 10.75 22.99 -0.18
C HIS A 85 9.47 22.72 0.61
N CYS A 86 8.35 22.42 -0.09
CA CYS A 86 7.09 22.02 0.53
C CYS A 86 7.28 20.70 1.29
N LEU A 87 7.87 19.69 0.65
CA LEU A 87 8.14 18.39 1.26
C LEU A 87 9.06 18.48 2.47
N LYS A 88 10.09 19.34 2.41
CA LYS A 88 10.99 19.57 3.54
C LYS A 88 10.27 20.23 4.71
N ALA A 89 9.46 21.23 4.46
CA ALA A 89 8.67 21.90 5.51
C ALA A 89 7.70 20.90 6.13
N TRP A 90 7.00 20.13 5.30
CA TRP A 90 6.05 19.09 5.75
C TRP A 90 6.72 18.02 6.62
N ASN A 91 7.92 17.56 6.21
CA ASN A 91 8.69 16.59 6.98
C ASN A 91 9.14 17.13 8.33
N ALA A 92 9.58 18.41 8.38
CA ALA A 92 10.10 19.03 9.60
C ALA A 92 9.01 19.43 10.60
N THR A 93 7.78 19.64 10.14
CA THR A 93 6.67 20.06 11.00
C THR A 93 6.16 18.91 11.85
N SER A 94 5.76 19.22 13.09
CA SER A 94 5.26 18.23 14.03
C SER A 94 3.95 17.58 13.56
N ASP A 95 3.69 16.37 14.05
CA ASP A 95 2.46 15.65 13.81
C ASP A 95 1.21 16.40 14.28
N MET A 96 1.32 17.09 15.41
CA MET A 96 0.24 17.88 15.99
C MET A 96 -0.18 19.06 15.11
N GLU A 97 0.69 19.51 14.23
CA GLU A 97 0.47 20.61 13.29
C GLU A 97 0.19 20.12 11.86
N GLY A 98 -0.04 18.81 11.69
CA GLY A 98 -0.33 18.19 10.39
C GLY A 98 0.92 17.83 9.56
N GLY A 99 2.11 17.90 10.15
CA GLY A 99 3.37 17.48 9.55
C GLY A 99 3.64 15.98 9.68
N LEU A 100 4.84 15.56 9.28
CA LEU A 100 5.28 14.17 9.36
C LEU A 100 6.09 13.86 10.63
N GLY A 101 6.60 14.87 11.33
CA GLY A 101 7.38 14.71 12.57
C GLY A 101 8.79 14.16 12.35
N GLY A 102 9.36 14.29 11.14
CA GLY A 102 10.75 13.89 10.85
C GLY A 102 10.88 12.42 10.40
N VAL A 103 10.16 12.03 9.36
CA VAL A 103 10.31 10.67 8.77
C VAL A 103 11.63 10.53 7.99
N HIS A 104 12.16 9.29 7.96
CA HIS A 104 13.42 8.96 7.26
C HIS A 104 13.22 8.47 5.82
N ILE A 105 11.98 8.29 5.37
CA ILE A 105 11.68 7.89 4.00
C ILE A 105 12.03 9.03 3.03
N PRO A 106 12.74 8.76 1.93
CA PRO A 106 12.95 9.74 0.87
C PRO A 106 11.64 10.26 0.30
N LEU A 107 11.47 11.58 0.25
CA LEU A 107 10.32 12.26 -0.33
C LEU A 107 10.78 12.94 -1.63
N LEU A 108 10.39 12.37 -2.76
CA LEU A 108 10.77 12.81 -4.10
C LEU A 108 9.88 13.96 -4.57
N SER A 109 10.50 15.03 -5.06
CA SER A 109 9.82 16.16 -5.67
C SER A 109 9.72 15.97 -7.19
N ASP A 110 8.52 15.73 -7.69
CA ASP A 110 8.19 15.69 -9.12
C ASP A 110 7.49 16.99 -9.56
N CYS A 111 8.05 18.12 -9.14
CA CYS A 111 7.46 19.45 -9.39
C CYS A 111 7.28 19.77 -10.88
N ASN A 112 8.04 19.13 -11.77
CA ASN A 112 7.90 19.22 -13.24
C ASN A 112 6.92 18.21 -13.82
N HIS A 113 6.30 17.37 -13.02
CA HIS A 113 5.33 16.33 -13.36
C HIS A 113 5.86 15.21 -14.28
N GLN A 114 7.18 15.17 -14.53
CA GLN A 114 7.74 14.24 -15.51
C GLN A 114 7.65 12.79 -15.03
N ILE A 115 7.98 12.53 -13.76
CA ILE A 115 7.94 11.17 -13.19
C ILE A 115 6.49 10.66 -13.19
N SER A 116 5.54 11.47 -12.72
CA SER A 116 4.12 11.11 -12.70
C SER A 116 3.55 10.86 -14.09
N LYS A 117 4.02 11.59 -15.11
CA LYS A 117 3.65 11.38 -16.53
C LYS A 117 4.23 10.06 -17.05
N ASP A 118 5.52 9.83 -16.84
CA ASP A 118 6.21 8.66 -17.35
C ASP A 118 5.66 7.36 -16.75
N TYR A 119 5.24 7.41 -15.47
CA TYR A 119 4.56 6.31 -14.81
C TYR A 119 3.05 6.21 -15.12
N GLY A 120 2.50 7.19 -15.85
CA GLY A 120 1.09 7.21 -16.26
C GLY A 120 0.12 7.40 -15.10
N VAL A 121 0.55 8.11 -14.06
CA VAL A 121 -0.23 8.35 -12.83
C VAL A 121 -0.56 9.82 -12.60
N LEU A 122 -0.19 10.72 -13.49
CA LEU A 122 -0.55 12.14 -13.38
C LEU A 122 -2.04 12.33 -13.70
N ILE A 123 -2.74 13.05 -12.84
CA ILE A 123 -4.06 13.64 -13.11
C ILE A 123 -3.80 15.04 -13.64
N GLU A 124 -3.76 15.19 -14.96
CA GLU A 124 -3.33 16.44 -15.61
C GLU A 124 -4.18 17.64 -15.23
N GLU A 125 -5.50 17.43 -15.11
CA GLU A 125 -6.46 18.48 -14.73
C GLU A 125 -6.21 19.07 -13.35
N GLN A 126 -5.68 18.26 -12.44
CA GLN A 126 -5.42 18.63 -11.03
C GLN A 126 -3.95 18.94 -10.78
N GLY A 127 -3.05 18.52 -11.66
CA GLY A 127 -1.61 18.64 -11.50
C GLY A 127 -1.07 17.80 -10.33
N VAL A 128 -1.73 16.68 -9.99
CA VAL A 128 -1.33 15.82 -8.89
C VAL A 128 -1.17 14.37 -9.35
N ALA A 129 -0.36 13.61 -8.64
CA ALA A 129 -0.25 12.17 -8.88
C ALA A 129 -1.45 11.42 -8.29
N GLN A 130 -1.84 10.33 -8.94
CA GLN A 130 -2.75 9.33 -8.37
C GLN A 130 -2.10 8.69 -7.14
N ARG A 131 -2.93 8.08 -6.28
CA ARG A 131 -2.46 7.26 -5.17
C ARG A 131 -2.04 5.89 -5.71
N ALA A 132 -0.84 5.82 -6.27
CA ALA A 132 -0.29 4.65 -6.95
C ALA A 132 0.98 4.14 -6.27
N LEU A 133 1.18 2.82 -6.31
CA LEU A 133 2.35 2.15 -5.76
C LEU A 133 2.89 1.19 -6.83
N PHE A 134 4.20 1.23 -7.05
CA PHE A 134 4.92 0.35 -7.95
C PHE A 134 5.97 -0.42 -7.17
N ILE A 135 5.99 -1.74 -7.32
CA ILE A 135 7.09 -2.57 -6.83
C ILE A 135 8.00 -2.87 -8.03
N ILE A 136 9.24 -2.46 -7.93
CA ILE A 136 10.27 -2.58 -8.97
C ILE A 136 11.36 -3.50 -8.45
N ASP A 137 11.77 -4.48 -9.27
CA ASP A 137 12.83 -5.41 -8.89
C ASP A 137 14.24 -4.81 -9.10
N PRO A 138 15.29 -5.45 -8.59
CA PRO A 138 16.68 -4.99 -8.77
C PRO A 138 17.13 -4.91 -10.23
N LYS A 139 16.41 -5.55 -11.16
CA LYS A 139 16.68 -5.45 -12.61
C LYS A 139 15.98 -4.25 -13.25
N GLY A 140 15.28 -3.44 -12.46
CA GLY A 140 14.51 -2.29 -12.93
C GLY A 140 13.18 -2.65 -13.59
N MET A 141 12.66 -3.86 -13.38
CA MET A 141 11.37 -4.28 -13.95
C MET A 141 10.22 -4.03 -12.98
N VAL A 142 9.10 -3.52 -13.47
CA VAL A 142 7.87 -3.36 -12.69
C VAL A 142 7.24 -4.73 -12.44
N ARG A 143 7.04 -5.09 -11.18
CA ARG A 143 6.55 -6.41 -10.78
C ARG A 143 5.13 -6.37 -10.22
N ALA A 144 4.73 -5.26 -9.63
CA ALA A 144 3.37 -5.06 -9.14
C ALA A 144 2.98 -3.58 -9.23
N ILE A 145 1.71 -3.32 -9.43
CA ILE A 145 1.12 -1.97 -9.48
C ILE A 145 -0.17 -1.99 -8.69
N THR A 146 -0.32 -1.04 -7.76
CA THR A 146 -1.56 -0.83 -7.02
C THR A 146 -1.97 0.63 -7.19
N VAL A 147 -3.21 0.90 -7.58
CA VAL A 147 -3.77 2.25 -7.69
C VAL A 147 -5.07 2.28 -6.93
N ASN A 148 -5.15 3.14 -5.93
CA ASN A 148 -6.35 3.32 -5.11
C ASN A 148 -7.03 4.65 -5.45
N ASP A 149 -8.29 4.77 -5.03
CA ASP A 149 -8.96 6.06 -4.96
C ASP A 149 -8.19 7.05 -4.08
N ALA A 150 -8.33 8.34 -4.36
CA ALA A 150 -7.59 9.40 -3.67
C ALA A 150 -7.79 9.38 -2.15
N ASP A 151 -8.96 8.97 -1.68
CA ASP A 151 -9.34 8.97 -0.28
C ASP A 151 -9.14 7.60 0.41
N VAL A 152 -8.60 6.61 -0.30
CA VAL A 152 -8.39 5.25 0.20
C VAL A 152 -6.89 4.93 0.31
N GLY A 153 -6.37 4.91 1.54
CA GLY A 153 -4.97 4.58 1.85
C GLY A 153 -4.61 3.14 1.48
N ARG A 154 -3.32 2.91 1.19
CA ARG A 154 -2.79 1.58 0.84
C ARG A 154 -2.35 0.84 2.10
N SER A 155 -2.42 -0.49 2.04
CA SER A 155 -2.01 -1.36 3.12
C SER A 155 -0.50 -1.64 3.06
N VAL A 156 0.21 -1.37 4.15
CA VAL A 156 1.64 -1.72 4.31
C VAL A 156 1.79 -3.24 4.36
N ASP A 157 0.91 -3.94 5.08
CA ASP A 157 0.92 -5.41 5.19
C ASP A 157 0.77 -6.08 3.82
N GLU A 158 -0.16 -5.60 2.99
CA GLU A 158 -0.36 -6.14 1.65
C GLU A 158 0.84 -5.83 0.75
N THR A 159 1.42 -4.64 0.87
CA THR A 159 2.63 -4.28 0.13
C THR A 159 3.79 -5.23 0.47
N GLN A 160 3.99 -5.53 1.75
CA GLN A 160 5.01 -6.47 2.22
C GLN A 160 4.69 -7.90 1.78
N ARG A 161 3.42 -8.32 1.88
CA ARG A 161 2.98 -9.65 1.42
C ARG A 161 3.27 -9.87 -0.05
N VAL A 162 2.94 -8.89 -0.89
CA VAL A 162 3.20 -8.96 -2.35
C VAL A 162 4.69 -8.98 -2.62
N LEU A 163 5.49 -8.15 -1.95
CA LEU A 163 6.94 -8.14 -2.08
C LEU A 163 7.55 -9.50 -1.67
N ASP A 164 7.14 -10.05 -0.53
CA ASP A 164 7.58 -11.38 -0.07
C ASP A 164 7.24 -12.47 -1.09
N ALA A 165 6.05 -12.41 -1.69
CA ALA A 165 5.62 -13.36 -2.72
C ALA A 165 6.47 -13.23 -4.01
N LEU A 166 6.84 -12.01 -4.41
CA LEU A 166 7.69 -11.77 -5.58
C LEU A 166 9.12 -12.29 -5.34
N VAL A 167 9.66 -12.03 -4.16
CA VAL A 167 10.99 -12.54 -3.75
C VAL A 167 10.97 -14.07 -3.72
N PHE A 168 9.97 -14.68 -3.09
CA PHE A 168 9.80 -16.14 -3.05
C PHE A 168 9.73 -16.75 -4.45
N LYS A 169 8.92 -16.16 -5.34
CA LYS A 169 8.83 -16.62 -6.74
C LYS A 169 10.18 -16.55 -7.45
N ASP A 170 10.96 -15.49 -7.23
CA ASP A 170 12.25 -15.32 -7.89
C ASP A 170 13.31 -16.27 -7.31
N GLU A 171 13.23 -16.61 -6.04
CA GLU A 171 14.16 -17.48 -5.33
C GLU A 171 13.88 -18.98 -5.60
N PHE A 172 12.61 -19.39 -5.57
CA PHE A 172 12.21 -20.80 -5.67
C PHE A 172 11.62 -21.19 -7.04
N GLY A 173 11.22 -20.22 -7.87
CA GLY A 173 10.59 -20.49 -9.17
C GLY A 173 9.14 -20.99 -9.05
N GLU A 174 8.59 -21.05 -7.83
CA GLU A 174 7.24 -21.51 -7.56
C GLU A 174 6.21 -20.38 -7.61
N GLY A 175 4.97 -20.72 -7.99
CA GLY A 175 3.86 -19.78 -7.93
C GLY A 175 3.32 -19.63 -6.50
N CYS A 176 2.90 -18.41 -6.14
CA CYS A 176 2.25 -18.13 -4.86
C CYS A 176 0.72 -18.25 -5.04
N PRO A 177 0.02 -19.14 -4.30
CA PRO A 177 -1.44 -19.22 -4.36
C PRO A 177 -2.12 -17.96 -3.78
N VAL A 178 -3.45 -17.90 -3.90
CA VAL A 178 -4.25 -16.83 -3.27
C VAL A 178 -3.95 -16.77 -1.76
N ASP A 179 -3.91 -15.55 -1.23
CA ASP A 179 -3.65 -15.28 0.20
C ASP A 179 -2.32 -15.85 0.75
N TRP A 180 -1.39 -16.19 -0.13
CA TRP A 180 -0.07 -16.70 0.26
C TRP A 180 0.64 -15.73 1.21
N LYS A 181 1.25 -16.27 2.25
CA LYS A 181 2.06 -15.53 3.22
C LYS A 181 3.45 -16.15 3.31
N LYS A 182 4.42 -15.37 3.75
CA LYS A 182 5.79 -15.83 3.97
C LYS A 182 5.79 -17.05 4.91
N GLY A 183 6.33 -18.16 4.42
CA GLY A 183 6.34 -19.46 5.10
C GLY A 183 5.31 -20.47 4.57
N ASP A 184 4.35 -20.03 3.75
CA ASP A 184 3.42 -20.94 3.09
C ASP A 184 4.11 -21.65 1.90
N LYS A 185 3.56 -22.80 1.52
CA LYS A 185 4.03 -23.57 0.38
C LYS A 185 3.69 -22.87 -0.94
N GLY A 186 4.61 -22.88 -1.88
CA GLY A 186 4.37 -22.52 -3.26
C GLY A 186 3.68 -23.63 -4.07
N ILE A 187 3.32 -23.30 -5.29
CA ILE A 187 2.80 -24.25 -6.28
C ILE A 187 3.88 -24.41 -7.35
N SER A 188 4.34 -25.65 -7.57
CA SER A 188 5.28 -25.93 -8.65
C SER A 188 4.66 -25.56 -9.99
N THR A 189 5.35 -24.67 -10.72
CA THR A 189 4.95 -24.27 -12.07
C THR A 189 5.44 -25.26 -13.14
N GLU A 190 6.27 -26.23 -12.77
CA GLU A 190 6.78 -27.29 -13.63
C GLU A 190 5.79 -28.46 -13.80
N THR A 191 4.52 -28.26 -13.55
CA THR A 191 3.55 -29.28 -13.90
C THR A 191 3.58 -29.47 -15.41
N LYS A 192 4.36 -30.44 -15.87
CA LYS A 192 4.25 -30.95 -17.24
C LYS A 192 2.77 -31.19 -17.48
N MET A 193 2.22 -30.60 -18.53
CA MET A 193 0.89 -30.93 -19.00
C MET A 193 0.92 -32.39 -19.50
N GLU A 194 1.00 -33.34 -18.59
CA GLU A 194 0.77 -34.72 -18.83
C GLU A 194 -0.74 -34.96 -18.71
N GLY A 195 -1.40 -34.89 -19.85
CA GLY A 195 -2.80 -35.21 -19.96
C GLY A 195 -3.61 -34.14 -20.71
N LYS A 196 -4.46 -34.61 -21.65
CA LYS A 196 -5.50 -33.76 -22.22
C LYS A 196 -6.36 -33.19 -21.11
N LEU A 197 -6.55 -31.86 -21.15
CA LEU A 197 -7.53 -31.18 -20.31
C LEU A 197 -8.90 -31.81 -20.56
N GLU A 198 -9.31 -32.74 -19.72
CA GLU A 198 -10.69 -33.24 -19.75
C GLU A 198 -11.57 -32.12 -19.20
N LEU A 199 -12.14 -31.33 -20.08
CA LEU A 199 -13.17 -30.36 -19.73
C LEU A 199 -14.30 -31.15 -19.04
N LYS A 200 -14.50 -30.91 -17.75
CA LYS A 200 -15.64 -31.45 -17.00
C LYS A 200 -16.92 -31.10 -17.75
N LYS A 201 -17.72 -32.09 -18.04
CA LYS A 201 -18.86 -32.06 -19.00
C LYS A 201 -19.98 -31.09 -18.63
N SER A 202 -20.00 -30.49 -17.44
CA SER A 202 -20.99 -29.49 -17.11
C SER A 202 -20.49 -28.49 -16.06
N TRP A 203 -20.88 -27.22 -16.20
CA TRP A 203 -20.68 -26.15 -15.23
C TRP A 203 -21.20 -26.53 -13.83
N SER A 204 -22.25 -27.36 -13.73
CA SER A 204 -22.83 -27.85 -12.49
C SER A 204 -21.90 -28.76 -11.68
N GLU A 205 -20.94 -29.44 -12.31
CA GLU A 205 -19.93 -30.23 -11.61
C GLU A 205 -18.81 -29.38 -11.05
N TRP A 206 -18.51 -28.25 -11.70
CA TRP A 206 -17.49 -27.31 -11.30
C TRP A 206 -17.99 -26.42 -10.14
N ALA A 207 -19.27 -26.05 -10.18
CA ALA A 207 -19.90 -25.14 -9.24
C ALA A 207 -20.47 -25.81 -7.98
N ARG A 208 -20.10 -27.06 -7.67
CA ARG A 208 -20.48 -27.70 -6.41
C ARG A 208 -19.51 -27.30 -5.28
N PRO A 209 -19.78 -26.25 -4.51
CA PRO A 209 -19.00 -25.96 -3.33
C PRO A 209 -19.13 -27.12 -2.35
N LYS A 210 -18.06 -27.51 -1.70
CA LYS A 210 -18.06 -28.51 -0.61
C LYS A 210 -19.01 -28.14 0.55
N MET A 211 -19.51 -26.92 0.57
CA MET A 211 -20.45 -26.39 1.58
C MET A 211 -21.87 -27.02 1.53
N ILE A 212 -22.29 -27.65 0.44
CA ILE A 212 -23.64 -28.25 0.38
C ILE A 212 -23.69 -29.61 1.07
N ARG A 213 -22.56 -30.26 1.38
CA ARG A 213 -22.53 -31.55 2.09
C ARG A 213 -22.85 -31.49 3.57
N THR A 214 -22.78 -30.31 4.21
CA THR A 214 -23.11 -30.16 5.64
C THR A 214 -24.56 -29.73 5.88
N TRP A 215 -25.34 -29.47 4.81
CA TRP A 215 -26.73 -29.03 4.90
C TRP A 215 -27.75 -30.15 4.58
N SER A 216 -27.30 -31.37 4.37
CA SER A 216 -28.17 -32.51 4.11
C SER A 216 -28.61 -33.16 5.42
N GLY A 217 -29.60 -32.63 6.06
CA GLY A 217 -30.23 -33.36 7.17
C GLY A 217 -31.28 -32.59 7.95
N ALA A 218 -31.12 -31.28 8.14
CA ALA A 218 -32.02 -30.54 9.03
C ALA A 218 -32.94 -29.52 8.33
N SER A 219 -32.66 -29.15 7.10
CA SER A 219 -33.35 -28.03 6.45
C SER A 219 -34.42 -28.42 5.42
N GLN A 220 -34.48 -29.69 4.99
CA GLN A 220 -35.54 -30.11 4.04
C GLN A 220 -36.93 -30.18 4.66
N ARG A 221 -37.06 -30.27 6.00
CA ARG A 221 -38.37 -30.23 6.65
C ARG A 221 -38.93 -28.81 6.84
N SER A 222 -38.09 -27.79 6.80
CA SER A 222 -38.53 -26.41 6.97
C SER A 222 -39.00 -25.73 5.68
N MET A 223 -38.46 -26.12 4.51
CA MET A 223 -38.89 -25.54 3.24
C MET A 223 -40.19 -26.13 2.66
N ALA A 224 -40.54 -27.33 3.02
CA ALA A 224 -41.84 -27.93 2.63
C ALA A 224 -43.03 -27.25 3.34
N SER A 225 -42.79 -26.67 4.53
CA SER A 225 -43.82 -25.93 5.30
C SER A 225 -44.07 -24.51 4.80
N VAL A 226 -43.13 -23.91 4.07
CA VAL A 226 -43.26 -22.53 3.55
C VAL A 226 -43.97 -22.48 2.19
N MET A 227 -43.98 -23.59 1.45
CA MET A 227 -44.68 -23.64 0.15
C MET A 227 -46.19 -23.99 0.24
N SER A 228 -46.72 -24.24 1.43
CA SER A 228 -48.14 -24.57 1.64
C SER A 228 -49.00 -23.42 2.24
N MET A 229 -48.49 -22.22 2.27
CA MET A 229 -49.28 -21.07 2.72
C MET A 229 -50.02 -20.39 1.57
N PRO A 230 -51.32 -20.14 1.65
CA PRO A 230 -52.09 -19.49 0.58
C PRO A 230 -51.71 -18.02 0.41
N ASN A 231 -51.64 -17.62 -0.84
CA ASN A 231 -51.12 -16.40 -1.47
C ASN A 231 -51.81 -15.07 -1.08
N ALA A 232 -52.28 -14.86 0.14
CA ALA A 232 -53.00 -13.66 0.51
C ALA A 232 -52.26 -12.71 1.48
N SER A 233 -51.22 -13.20 2.20
CA SER A 233 -50.57 -12.42 3.26
C SER A 233 -49.23 -11.79 2.86
N ALA A 234 -48.61 -12.24 1.76
CA ALA A 234 -47.31 -11.75 1.33
C ALA A 234 -47.33 -10.44 0.52
N ARG A 235 -48.55 -10.01 0.06
CA ARG A 235 -48.67 -8.77 -0.72
C ARG A 235 -48.83 -7.51 0.14
N SER A 236 -49.16 -7.64 1.42
CA SER A 236 -49.37 -6.48 2.29
C SER A 236 -48.08 -5.93 2.93
N MET A 237 -47.04 -6.77 3.10
CA MET A 237 -45.77 -6.31 3.69
C MET A 237 -44.75 -5.75 2.70
N ALA A 238 -44.95 -5.93 1.39
CA ALA A 238 -44.08 -5.38 0.37
C ALA A 238 -44.46 -3.95 -0.08
N LEU A 239 -45.62 -3.43 0.32
CA LEU A 239 -46.07 -2.08 -0.04
C LEU A 239 -45.83 -1.01 1.04
N GLU A 240 -45.33 -1.40 2.21
CA GLU A 240 -45.10 -0.45 3.33
C GLU A 240 -43.67 0.04 3.43
N MET A 241 -42.75 -0.43 2.54
CA MET A 241 -41.35 0.01 2.50
C MET A 241 -40.99 0.95 1.34
N ALA A 242 -41.95 1.49 0.64
CA ALA A 242 -41.70 2.42 -0.47
C ALA A 242 -42.59 3.67 -0.35
N SER A 243 -42.25 4.58 0.55
CA SER A 243 -42.70 5.98 0.47
C SER A 243 -41.61 6.88 1.08
N PRO A 244 -41.03 7.83 0.33
CA PRO A 244 -40.12 8.82 0.88
C PRO A 244 -40.96 9.94 1.52
N THR A 245 -40.77 10.17 2.82
CA THR A 245 -41.20 11.41 3.46
C THR A 245 -40.08 12.40 3.43
N SER A 246 -40.31 13.51 2.80
CA SER A 246 -39.56 14.77 2.82
C SER A 246 -39.55 15.36 4.24
N ASP A 247 -38.49 16.14 4.51
CA ASP A 247 -38.29 17.13 5.56
C ASP A 247 -37.78 16.63 6.93
N GLY A 248 -36.61 17.13 7.28
CA GLY A 248 -36.08 17.14 8.64
C GLY A 248 -34.56 17.13 8.78
N SER A 249 -33.96 18.30 8.63
CA SER A 249 -32.56 18.52 9.01
C SER A 249 -32.32 18.26 10.51
N PRO A 250 -31.28 17.53 10.93
CA PRO A 250 -30.92 17.50 12.34
C PRO A 250 -29.99 18.67 12.69
N SER A 251 -30.50 19.54 13.54
CA SER A 251 -29.76 20.60 14.20
C SER A 251 -28.81 20.00 15.25
N TRP A 252 -27.53 20.33 15.15
CA TRP A 252 -26.53 20.05 16.17
C TRP A 252 -26.74 21.01 17.34
N ARG A 253 -27.24 20.53 18.46
CA ARG A 253 -27.12 21.23 19.75
C ARG A 253 -26.23 20.42 20.68
N ALA A 254 -25.27 21.13 21.23
CA ALA A 254 -24.33 20.69 22.23
C ALA A 254 -25.05 20.16 23.49
N ALA A 255 -24.58 19.00 23.98
CA ALA A 255 -24.84 18.57 25.34
C ALA A 255 -23.54 18.74 26.15
N GLN A 256 -23.48 19.78 26.97
CA GLN A 256 -22.59 19.88 28.12
C GLN A 256 -23.23 19.10 29.27
N SER A 257 -22.48 18.18 29.89
CA SER A 257 -22.64 17.91 31.32
C SER A 257 -21.45 17.12 31.88
N SER A 258 -20.82 17.80 32.83
CA SER A 258 -20.37 17.36 34.16
C SER A 258 -19.32 16.26 34.27
N GLY A 259 -18.21 16.74 34.73
CA GLY A 259 -17.10 16.24 35.45
C GLY A 259 -17.19 14.90 36.18
N ASN A 260 -16.13 14.13 36.01
CA ASN A 260 -15.62 13.33 37.12
C ASN A 260 -14.09 13.26 37.01
N GLN A 261 -13.43 13.84 37.99
CA GLN A 261 -11.99 13.80 38.17
C GLN A 261 -11.60 12.43 38.75
N SER A 262 -10.66 11.77 38.14
CA SER A 262 -9.92 10.66 38.76
C SER A 262 -8.42 10.91 38.60
N PRO A 263 -7.56 10.48 39.56
CA PRO A 263 -6.31 11.14 39.88
C PRO A 263 -5.16 10.79 38.94
N LEU A 264 -4.29 11.77 38.73
CA LEU A 264 -2.99 11.70 38.10
C LEU A 264 -2.10 10.63 38.74
N ILE A 265 -1.76 9.58 37.97
CA ILE A 265 -0.64 8.71 38.27
C ILE A 265 0.51 9.15 37.37
N SER A 266 1.57 9.65 37.98
CA SER A 266 2.83 10.03 37.33
C SER A 266 3.49 8.79 36.72
N PRO A 267 3.96 8.82 35.45
CA PRO A 267 4.78 7.72 34.94
C PRO A 267 6.21 7.87 35.50
N THR A 268 6.62 6.86 36.24
CA THR A 268 8.01 6.65 36.66
C THR A 268 8.91 6.40 35.45
N SER A 269 10.00 7.14 35.41
CA SER A 269 11.08 7.06 34.44
C SER A 269 11.81 5.72 34.50
N VAL A 270 11.51 4.80 33.58
CA VAL A 270 12.38 3.67 33.25
C VAL A 270 12.21 3.39 31.75
N GLY A 271 13.20 3.67 30.89
CA GLY A 271 13.18 3.25 29.49
C GLY A 271 13.98 4.07 28.48
N ASN A 272 14.77 5.08 28.89
CA ASN A 272 15.46 5.94 27.90
C ASN A 272 16.81 5.43 27.36
N GLY A 273 17.26 4.25 27.78
CA GLY A 273 18.58 3.73 27.35
C GLY A 273 18.57 2.84 26.11
N VAL A 274 17.48 2.11 25.89
CA VAL A 274 17.40 1.13 24.79
C VAL A 274 17.09 1.82 23.48
N ASN A 275 16.20 2.79 23.48
CA ASN A 275 15.82 3.54 22.25
C ASN A 275 16.99 4.37 21.67
N GLN A 276 17.88 4.92 22.50
CA GLN A 276 19.00 5.72 21.99
C GLN A 276 20.08 4.89 21.29
N MET A 277 20.30 3.65 21.71
CA MET A 277 21.25 2.76 21.03
C MET A 277 20.67 2.22 19.71
N GLU A 278 19.39 1.92 19.66
CA GLU A 278 18.72 1.48 18.44
C GLU A 278 18.65 2.61 17.40
N ASP A 279 18.32 3.83 17.83
CA ASP A 279 18.34 5.03 16.96
C ASP A 279 19.74 5.33 16.42
N ALA A 280 20.79 5.20 17.24
CA ALA A 280 22.16 5.41 16.80
C ALA A 280 22.63 4.33 15.78
N MET A 281 22.24 3.08 15.97
CA MET A 281 22.52 2.01 15.01
C MET A 281 21.74 2.20 13.71
N LEU A 282 20.50 2.69 13.78
CA LEU A 282 19.68 3.01 12.60
C LEU A 282 20.33 4.15 11.80
N GLN A 283 20.73 5.22 12.48
CA GLN A 283 21.41 6.36 11.85
C GLN A 283 22.74 5.94 11.19
N GLN A 284 23.53 5.09 11.87
CA GLN A 284 24.81 4.60 11.31
C GLN A 284 24.59 3.74 10.05
N ARG A 285 23.55 2.92 10.03
CA ARG A 285 23.24 2.05 8.89
C ARG A 285 22.62 2.84 7.73
N MET A 286 21.76 3.82 8.03
CA MET A 286 21.26 4.75 7.00
C MET A 286 22.38 5.57 6.39
N ALA A 287 23.37 6.01 7.19
CA ALA A 287 24.57 6.67 6.71
C ALA A 287 25.40 5.80 5.79
N ASN A 288 25.50 4.49 6.06
CA ASN A 288 26.23 3.54 5.21
C ASN A 288 25.54 3.32 3.86
N ILE A 289 24.22 3.25 3.83
CA ILE A 289 23.44 3.18 2.58
C ILE A 289 23.61 4.48 1.78
N THR A 290 23.55 5.62 2.45
CA THR A 290 23.78 6.93 1.84
C THR A 290 25.19 7.06 1.29
N ALA A 291 26.20 6.59 2.01
CA ALA A 291 27.60 6.62 1.58
C ALA A 291 27.85 5.66 0.38
N ALA A 292 27.14 4.53 0.32
CA ALA A 292 27.19 3.64 -0.84
C ALA A 292 26.60 4.30 -2.10
N ILE A 293 25.52 5.07 -1.94
CA ILE A 293 24.91 5.85 -3.03
C ILE A 293 25.83 7.01 -3.45
N GLU A 294 26.50 7.68 -2.49
CA GLU A 294 27.43 8.79 -2.78
C GLU A 294 28.72 8.33 -3.47
N ASN A 295 29.27 7.17 -3.09
CA ASN A 295 30.49 6.64 -3.70
C ASN A 295 30.31 6.19 -5.16
N HIS A 296 29.07 5.82 -5.56
CA HIS A 296 28.77 5.50 -6.96
C HIS A 296 28.61 6.74 -7.85
N SER A 297 28.20 7.88 -7.26
CA SER A 297 28.06 9.14 -8.02
C SER A 297 29.41 9.81 -8.34
N VAL A 298 30.48 9.50 -7.62
CA VAL A 298 31.83 10.08 -7.84
C VAL A 298 32.65 9.28 -8.86
N GLY A 299 32.29 8.03 -9.13
CA GLY A 299 33.03 7.14 -10.06
C GLY A 299 32.71 7.34 -11.55
N VAL A 300 31.79 8.20 -11.92
CA VAL A 300 31.35 8.42 -13.31
C VAL A 300 31.91 9.75 -13.90
N ALA A 301 32.70 10.49 -13.15
CA ALA A 301 33.29 11.79 -13.55
C ALA A 301 34.80 11.72 -13.74
N SER A 302 35.33 10.61 -14.26
CA SER A 302 36.75 10.51 -14.69
C SER A 302 36.87 9.78 -16.02
#